data_796db57a8c5fa21027f07282c38b17e6
#
_entry.id   796db57a8c5fa21027f07282c38b17e6
#
_cell.length_a   1.000
_cell.length_b   1.000
_cell.length_c   1.000
_cell.angle_alpha   90.00
_cell.angle_beta   90.00
_cell.angle_gamma   90.00
#
_symmetry.space_group_name_H-M   'P 1'
#
loop_
_entity.id
_entity.type
_entity.pdbx_description
1 polymer ?
#
loop_
_entity_poly.entity_id
_entity_poly.type
_entity_poly.pdbx_seq_one_letter_code
_entity_poly.pdbx_strand_id
1 'polypeptide(L)'
;TLRDERLDNLIAWSVCKLLSHINNFRDMTHKRYDDTIAEANIEGKNYLLIHGDMDSINKTGIGNLVTMLGFCPEYIVCGHRHTPAMNEFNGIRVYQSGSMPGSGDDHTVSHRMSGKPSQTVLVCNSKGVVCDYNVDLN
;
A
#
# COMPACT_ATOMS: atom_id res chain seq x y z
N THR A 1 -13.72 -15.83 -11.45
CA THR A 1 -14.02 -14.69 -12.31
C THR A 1 -12.89 -13.69 -12.23
N LEU A 2 -12.86 -12.66 -13.04
CA LEU A 2 -11.79 -11.66 -13.29
C LEU A 2 -10.97 -11.15 -12.08
N ARG A 3 -11.41 -11.38 -10.84
CA ARG A 3 -10.66 -11.04 -9.62
C ARG A 3 -9.44 -11.93 -9.37
N ASP A 4 -9.46 -13.16 -9.83
CA ASP A 4 -8.37 -14.12 -9.58
C ASP A 4 -7.17 -13.93 -10.53
N GLU A 5 -7.33 -13.10 -11.56
CA GLU A 5 -6.33 -12.86 -12.61
C GLU A 5 -5.69 -11.46 -12.53
N ARG A 6 -5.76 -10.80 -11.37
CA ARG A 6 -5.12 -9.49 -11.22
C ARG A 6 -3.61 -9.61 -11.38
N LEU A 7 -3.06 -8.78 -12.24
CA LEU A 7 -1.62 -8.63 -12.44
C LEU A 7 -0.89 -8.33 -11.11
N ASP A 8 -1.55 -7.61 -10.21
CA ASP A 8 -1.07 -7.29 -8.86
C ASP A 8 -0.71 -8.55 -8.06
N ASN A 9 -1.48 -9.62 -8.20
CA ASN A 9 -1.20 -10.91 -7.56
C ASN A 9 0.09 -11.53 -8.05
N LEU A 10 0.33 -11.49 -9.35
CA LEU A 10 1.55 -12.03 -9.97
C LEU A 10 2.77 -11.20 -9.53
N ILE A 11 2.63 -9.87 -9.51
CA ILE A 11 3.69 -8.97 -9.06
C ILE A 11 4.00 -9.20 -7.59
N ALA A 12 2.98 -9.21 -6.71
CA ALA A 12 3.15 -9.47 -5.29
C ALA A 12 3.81 -10.84 -5.02
N TRP A 13 3.33 -11.89 -5.71
CA TRP A 13 3.94 -13.22 -5.62
C TRP A 13 5.39 -13.22 -6.05
N SER A 14 5.71 -12.58 -7.18
CA SER A 14 7.07 -12.51 -7.72
C SER A 14 8.01 -11.77 -6.78
N VAL A 15 7.57 -10.63 -6.22
CA VAL A 15 8.33 -9.85 -5.24
C VAL A 15 8.57 -10.67 -3.97
N CYS A 16 7.56 -11.32 -3.42
CA CYS A 16 7.70 -12.17 -2.24
C CYS A 16 8.67 -13.33 -2.49
N LYS A 17 8.60 -13.96 -3.67
CA LYS A 17 9.55 -15.00 -4.07
C LYS A 17 10.98 -14.48 -4.18
N LEU A 18 11.16 -13.33 -4.81
CA LEU A 18 12.47 -12.70 -4.93
C LEU A 18 13.04 -12.37 -3.55
N LEU A 19 12.27 -11.72 -2.70
CA LEU A 19 12.70 -11.34 -1.34
C LEU A 19 13.04 -12.55 -0.48
N SER A 20 12.34 -13.68 -0.63
CA SER A 20 12.63 -14.90 0.13
C SER A 20 14.01 -15.51 -0.20
N HIS A 21 14.59 -15.16 -1.34
CA HIS A 21 15.91 -15.63 -1.78
C HIS A 21 17.05 -14.64 -1.46
N ILE A 22 16.72 -13.43 -1.01
CA ILE A 22 17.70 -12.39 -0.69
C ILE A 22 17.97 -12.41 0.82
N ASN A 23 19.14 -12.91 1.23
CA ASN A 23 19.53 -13.07 2.64
C ASN A 23 19.56 -11.76 3.46
N ASN A 24 19.46 -10.60 2.83
CA ASN A 24 19.55 -9.29 3.50
C ASN A 24 18.21 -8.77 4.05
N PHE A 25 17.10 -9.49 3.83
CA PHE A 25 15.76 -9.11 4.31
C PHE A 25 15.31 -9.97 5.51
N ARG A 26 16.21 -10.25 6.44
CA ARG A 26 15.93 -11.12 7.61
C ARG A 26 14.92 -10.54 8.58
N ASP A 27 14.79 -9.21 8.62
CA ASP A 27 13.93 -8.48 9.55
C ASP A 27 12.58 -8.07 8.92
N MET A 28 12.22 -8.70 7.80
CA MET A 28 10.94 -8.49 7.15
C MET A 28 10.17 -9.81 7.01
N THR A 29 8.95 -9.83 7.52
CA THR A 29 7.97 -10.90 7.29
C THR A 29 6.75 -10.34 6.57
N HIS A 30 6.03 -11.19 5.86
CA HIS A 30 4.81 -10.80 5.19
C HIS A 30 3.74 -11.89 5.32
N LYS A 31 2.48 -11.46 5.34
CA LYS A 31 1.31 -12.32 5.34
C LYS A 31 0.28 -11.73 4.39
N ARG A 32 -0.28 -12.56 3.53
CA ARG A 32 -1.37 -12.19 2.64
C ARG A 32 -2.69 -12.67 3.23
N TYR A 33 -3.71 -11.82 3.27
CA TYR A 33 -5.06 -12.16 3.72
C TYR A 33 -5.95 -12.52 2.54
N ASP A 34 -5.93 -11.71 1.49
CA ASP A 34 -6.66 -11.94 0.24
C ASP A 34 -5.94 -11.26 -0.93
N ASP A 35 -6.62 -11.05 -2.04
CA ASP A 35 -6.07 -10.42 -3.24
C ASP A 35 -5.87 -8.90 -3.12
N THR A 36 -6.42 -8.29 -2.08
CA THR A 36 -6.43 -6.84 -1.88
C THR A 36 -5.74 -6.39 -0.59
N ILE A 37 -5.47 -7.33 0.32
CA ILE A 37 -4.94 -7.05 1.66
C ILE A 37 -3.74 -7.95 1.97
N ALA A 38 -2.64 -7.33 2.35
CA ALA A 38 -1.46 -8.00 2.87
C ALA A 38 -0.90 -7.25 4.08
N GLU A 39 -0.16 -7.96 4.92
CA GLU A 39 0.59 -7.43 6.05
C GLU A 39 2.08 -7.63 5.80
N ALA A 40 2.88 -6.62 6.13
CA ALA A 40 4.33 -6.74 6.23
C ALA A 40 4.77 -6.29 7.62
N ASN A 41 5.64 -7.06 8.25
CA ASN A 41 6.37 -6.61 9.43
C ASN A 41 7.78 -6.21 8.99
N ILE A 42 8.15 -4.97 9.23
CA ILE A 42 9.45 -4.40 8.87
C ILE A 42 10.06 -3.82 10.13
N GLU A 43 11.18 -4.36 10.55
CA GLU A 43 11.89 -3.90 11.76
C GLU A 43 11.00 -3.90 13.02
N GLY A 44 10.09 -4.87 13.13
CA GLY A 44 9.15 -4.99 14.25
C GLY A 44 7.91 -4.09 14.18
N LYS A 45 7.70 -3.37 13.09
CA LYS A 45 6.53 -2.52 12.83
C LYS A 45 5.58 -3.16 11.83
N ASN A 46 4.28 -3.09 12.10
CA ASN A 46 3.26 -3.67 11.25
C ASN A 46 2.75 -2.65 10.23
N TYR A 47 2.91 -3.01 8.97
CA TYR A 47 2.41 -2.30 7.81
C TYR A 47 1.30 -3.10 7.17
N LEU A 48 0.12 -2.52 7.04
CA LEU A 48 -0.98 -3.09 6.29
C LEU A 48 -0.93 -2.53 4.87
N LEU A 49 -0.90 -3.41 3.89
CA LEU A 49 -0.89 -3.07 2.47
C LEU A 49 -2.27 -3.37 1.92
N ILE A 50 -2.95 -2.36 1.38
CA ILE A 50 -4.28 -2.51 0.79
C ILE A 50 -4.29 -1.94 -0.63
N HIS A 51 -5.10 -2.56 -1.51
CA HIS A 51 -5.28 -1.97 -2.84
C HIS A 51 -6.01 -0.63 -2.76
N GLY A 52 -7.08 -0.52 -1.99
CA GLY A 52 -7.78 0.73 -1.71
C GLY A 52 -9.07 0.96 -2.53
N ASP A 53 -9.47 0.02 -3.38
CA ASP A 53 -10.71 0.08 -4.15
C ASP A 53 -11.95 -0.28 -3.30
N MET A 54 -11.77 -1.14 -2.30
CA MET A 54 -12.84 -1.60 -1.41
C MET A 54 -12.87 -0.85 -0.07
N ASP A 55 -11.87 0.00 0.19
CA ASP A 55 -11.65 0.62 1.49
C ASP A 55 -11.88 2.13 1.44
N SER A 56 -12.62 2.64 2.41
CA SER A 56 -12.75 4.07 2.60
C SER A 56 -11.60 4.60 3.46
N ILE A 57 -10.78 5.49 2.89
CA ILE A 57 -9.67 6.12 3.62
C ILE A 57 -10.20 7.28 4.45
N ASN A 58 -10.89 6.94 5.51
CA ASN A 58 -11.40 7.84 6.54
C ASN A 58 -11.48 7.11 7.89
N LYS A 59 -11.81 7.83 8.95
CA LYS A 59 -11.87 7.28 10.31
C LYS A 59 -12.74 6.02 10.43
N THR A 60 -13.89 6.01 9.78
CA THR A 60 -14.85 4.89 9.83
C THR A 60 -14.30 3.69 9.05
N GLY A 61 -13.81 3.90 7.82
CA GLY A 61 -13.27 2.83 6.98
C GLY A 61 -12.05 2.18 7.62
N ILE A 62 -11.12 2.96 8.15
CA ILE A 62 -9.95 2.44 8.88
C ILE A 62 -10.40 1.67 10.15
N GLY A 63 -11.39 2.16 10.89
CA GLY A 63 -11.94 1.46 12.04
C GLY A 63 -12.57 0.10 11.68
N ASN A 64 -13.30 0.04 10.57
CA ASN A 64 -13.87 -1.22 10.06
C ASN A 64 -12.78 -2.21 9.66
N LEU A 65 -11.74 -1.74 8.99
CA LEU A 65 -10.60 -2.56 8.57
C LEU A 65 -9.87 -3.17 9.77
N VAL A 66 -9.58 -2.37 10.78
CA VAL A 66 -8.97 -2.83 12.05
C VAL A 66 -9.86 -3.86 12.76
N THR A 67 -11.15 -3.62 12.79
CA THR A 67 -12.12 -4.55 13.42
C THR A 67 -12.18 -5.88 12.66
N MET A 68 -12.21 -5.84 11.33
CA MET A 68 -12.24 -7.04 10.48
C MET A 68 -10.98 -7.89 10.64
N LEU A 69 -9.82 -7.25 10.71
CA LEU A 69 -8.52 -7.93 10.81
C LEU A 69 -8.19 -8.40 12.23
N GLY A 70 -8.82 -7.80 13.26
CA GLY A 70 -8.59 -8.13 14.66
C GLY A 70 -7.26 -7.64 15.22
N PHE A 71 -6.56 -6.74 14.53
CA PHE A 71 -5.35 -6.07 15.02
C PHE A 71 -5.28 -4.63 14.50
N CYS A 72 -4.48 -3.80 15.17
CA CYS A 72 -4.26 -2.41 14.83
C CYS A 72 -2.87 -2.25 14.21
N PRO A 73 -2.75 -2.01 12.90
CA PRO A 73 -1.45 -1.73 12.28
C PRO A 73 -0.95 -0.34 12.71
N GLU A 74 0.37 -0.15 12.72
CA GLU A 74 0.95 1.19 12.90
C GLU A 74 0.85 2.03 11.62
N TYR A 75 0.93 1.35 10.48
CA TYR A 75 0.94 1.98 9.16
C TYR A 75 0.02 1.26 8.19
N ILE A 76 -0.65 2.02 7.33
CA ILE A 76 -1.39 1.50 6.18
C ILE A 76 -0.80 2.14 4.92
N VAL A 77 -0.54 1.32 3.92
CA VAL A 77 -0.10 1.77 2.60
C VAL A 77 -1.13 1.35 1.58
N CYS A 78 -1.63 2.29 0.80
CA CYS A 78 -2.67 2.03 -0.19
C CYS A 78 -2.34 2.66 -1.55
N GLY A 79 -2.93 2.09 -2.58
CA GLY A 79 -2.88 2.58 -3.95
C GLY A 79 -4.25 3.06 -4.45
N HIS A 80 -4.63 2.62 -5.65
CA HIS A 80 -5.91 2.79 -6.33
C HIS A 80 -6.31 4.23 -6.67
N ARG A 81 -6.14 5.17 -5.76
CA ARG A 81 -6.65 6.56 -5.90
C ARG A 81 -5.81 7.45 -6.80
N HIS A 82 -4.66 6.97 -7.24
CA HIS A 82 -3.73 7.62 -8.17
C HIS A 82 -3.22 9.00 -7.74
N THR A 83 -3.51 9.42 -6.53
CA THR A 83 -3.08 10.71 -5.97
C THR A 83 -2.32 10.47 -4.68
N PRO A 84 -1.09 10.95 -4.54
CA PRO A 84 -0.33 10.78 -3.31
C PRO A 84 -0.96 11.59 -2.16
N ALA A 85 -1.05 10.96 -1.00
CA ALA A 85 -1.55 11.60 0.22
C ALA A 85 -0.99 10.92 1.47
N MET A 86 -0.95 11.66 2.56
CA MET A 86 -0.70 11.12 3.89
C MET A 86 -1.78 11.63 4.85
N ASN A 87 -2.36 10.70 5.59
CA ASN A 87 -3.36 10.97 6.61
C ASN A 87 -3.02 10.24 7.90
N GLU A 88 -3.58 10.69 9.02
CA GLU A 88 -3.49 10.00 10.29
C GLU A 88 -4.88 9.87 10.93
N PHE A 89 -5.23 8.65 11.33
CA PHE A 89 -6.50 8.34 12.00
C PHE A 89 -6.22 7.55 13.28
N ASN A 90 -6.47 8.17 14.43
CA ASN A 90 -6.27 7.54 15.74
C ASN A 90 -4.85 6.93 15.94
N GLY A 91 -3.82 7.61 15.45
CA GLY A 91 -2.44 7.16 15.55
C GLY A 91 -2.00 6.20 14.44
N ILE A 92 -2.90 5.77 13.57
CA ILE A 92 -2.57 4.97 12.38
C ILE A 92 -2.25 5.93 11.23
N ARG A 93 -1.03 5.88 10.71
CA ARG A 93 -0.65 6.65 9.52
C ARG A 93 -1.00 5.89 8.25
N VAL A 94 -1.67 6.57 7.35
CA VAL A 94 -2.09 6.04 6.05
C VAL A 94 -1.35 6.77 4.95
N TYR A 95 -0.52 6.05 4.23
CA TYR A 95 0.22 6.54 3.06
C TYR A 95 -0.48 6.05 1.78
N GLN A 96 -0.88 6.97 0.95
CA GLN A 96 -1.48 6.71 -0.34
C GLN A 96 -0.45 7.00 -1.43
N SER A 97 -0.17 6.02 -2.29
CA SER A 97 0.75 6.20 -3.40
C SER A 97 0.07 6.84 -4.60
N GLY A 98 0.84 7.59 -5.37
CA GLY A 98 0.45 8.05 -6.68
C GLY A 98 0.43 6.93 -7.72
N SER A 99 0.10 7.29 -8.95
CA SER A 99 0.08 6.39 -10.10
C SER A 99 1.35 6.53 -10.92
N MET A 100 1.97 5.43 -11.33
CA MET A 100 3.15 5.46 -12.21
C MET A 100 2.85 6.10 -13.59
N PRO A 101 1.72 5.76 -14.27
CA PRO A 101 1.36 6.41 -15.54
C PRO A 101 0.76 7.81 -15.37
N GLY A 102 0.45 8.25 -14.15
CA GLY A 102 -0.26 9.52 -13.91
C GLY A 102 -1.66 9.52 -14.51
N SER A 103 -1.95 10.49 -15.38
CA SER A 103 -3.24 10.61 -16.09
C SER A 103 -3.25 9.99 -17.50
N GLY A 104 -2.26 9.16 -17.81
CA GLY A 104 -2.08 8.62 -19.17
C GLY A 104 -2.76 7.28 -19.46
N ASP A 105 -3.44 6.67 -18.51
CA ASP A 105 -4.11 5.38 -18.67
C ASP A 105 -5.62 5.53 -18.94
N ASP A 106 -6.22 4.50 -19.55
CA ASP A 106 -7.65 4.48 -19.89
C ASP A 106 -8.57 4.60 -18.67
N HIS A 107 -8.17 4.05 -17.52
CA HIS A 107 -8.93 4.16 -16.28
C HIS A 107 -9.01 5.60 -15.82
N THR A 108 -7.89 6.29 -15.78
CA THR A 108 -7.78 7.69 -15.36
C THR A 108 -8.60 8.61 -16.27
N VAL A 109 -8.50 8.40 -17.59
CA VAL A 109 -9.27 9.16 -18.58
C VAL A 109 -10.77 8.93 -18.41
N SER A 110 -11.21 7.67 -18.28
CA SER A 110 -12.62 7.31 -18.15
C SER A 110 -13.27 7.85 -16.89
N HIS A 111 -12.50 8.00 -15.80
CA HIS A 111 -12.98 8.54 -14.52
C HIS A 111 -12.71 10.04 -14.36
N ARG A 112 -12.24 10.72 -15.42
CA ARG A 112 -11.90 12.16 -15.43
C ARG A 112 -10.91 12.54 -14.31
N MET A 113 -10.02 11.63 -13.99
CA MET A 113 -8.96 11.88 -13.04
C MET A 113 -7.77 12.52 -13.75
N SER A 114 -7.04 13.36 -13.05
CA SER A 114 -5.76 13.90 -13.53
C SER A 114 -4.74 13.86 -12.40
N GLY A 115 -3.52 13.49 -12.73
CA GLY A 115 -2.44 13.44 -11.76
C GLY A 115 -1.09 13.37 -12.47
N LYS A 116 -0.06 13.84 -11.79
CA LYS A 116 1.32 13.65 -12.26
C LYS A 116 1.75 12.21 -11.98
N PRO A 117 2.55 11.59 -12.85
CA PRO A 117 3.19 10.32 -12.54
C PRO A 117 4.02 10.46 -11.27
N SER A 118 3.72 9.64 -10.28
CA SER A 118 4.43 9.70 -9.01
C SER A 118 4.35 8.39 -8.22
N GLN A 119 5.31 8.19 -7.33
CA GLN A 119 5.33 7.07 -6.39
C GLN A 119 5.73 7.55 -4.99
N THR A 120 5.17 6.90 -3.97
CA THR A 120 5.56 7.13 -2.59
C THR A 120 6.67 6.18 -2.18
N VAL A 121 7.74 6.71 -1.62
CA VAL A 121 8.86 5.94 -1.04
C VAL A 121 8.88 6.19 0.46
N LEU A 122 8.89 5.12 1.24
CA LEU A 122 8.96 5.17 2.70
C LEU A 122 10.33 4.67 3.15
N VAL A 123 11.01 5.45 3.99
CA VAL A 123 12.23 5.03 4.66
C VAL A 123 11.88 4.61 6.09
N CYS A 124 12.13 3.36 6.40
CA CYS A 124 11.71 2.73 7.65
C CYS A 124 12.91 2.26 8.47
N ASN A 125 12.75 2.25 9.77
CA ASN A 125 13.65 1.59 10.74
C ASN A 125 12.84 1.05 11.92
N SER A 126 13.50 0.57 12.97
CA SER A 126 12.86 0.03 14.17
C SER A 126 11.92 1.01 14.91
N LYS A 127 12.00 2.30 14.63
CA LYS A 127 11.06 3.32 15.14
C LYS A 127 9.84 3.53 14.23
N GLY A 128 9.83 2.92 13.05
CA GLY A 128 8.79 3.03 12.03
C GLY A 128 9.21 3.87 10.83
N VAL A 129 8.27 4.53 10.16
CA VAL A 129 8.56 5.43 9.05
C VAL A 129 9.22 6.69 9.57
N VAL A 130 10.47 6.92 9.17
CA VAL A 130 11.28 8.08 9.56
C VAL A 130 11.27 9.18 8.52
N CYS A 131 10.98 8.82 7.27
CA CYS A 131 10.88 9.77 6.16
C CYS A 131 9.99 9.20 5.06
N ASP A 132 9.24 10.06 4.39
CA ASP A 132 8.47 9.73 3.20
C ASP A 132 8.80 10.73 2.09
N TYR A 133 8.83 10.22 0.86
CA TYR A 133 9.05 11.00 -0.34
C TYR A 133 7.93 10.73 -1.33
N ASN A 134 7.38 11.79 -1.90
CA ASN A 134 6.61 11.68 -3.12
C ASN A 134 7.57 11.96 -4.30
N VAL A 135 7.86 10.92 -5.07
CA VAL A 135 8.80 11.00 -6.20
C VAL A 135 8.02 11.24 -7.47
N ASP A 136 8.20 12.39 -8.10
CA ASP A 136 7.67 12.67 -9.43
C ASP A 136 8.46 11.87 -10.48
N LEU A 137 7.73 11.21 -11.38
CA LEU A 137 8.30 10.33 -12.42
C LEU A 137 8.30 11.00 -13.81
N ASN A 138 8.50 12.29 -13.86
CA ASN A 138 8.54 13.07 -15.11
C ASN A 138 9.80 12.82 -15.93
#